data_ed25fba5c2a423999d7f9326efb97832
#
_entry.id   ed25fba5c2a423999d7f9326efb97832
#
_cell.length_a   1.000
_cell.length_b   1.000
_cell.length_c   1.000
_cell.angle_alpha   90.00
_cell.angle_beta   90.00
_cell.angle_gamma   90.00
#
_symmetry.space_group_name_H-M   'P 1'
#
loop_
_entity.id
_entity.type
_entity.pdbx_description
1 polymer ?
#
loop_
_entity_poly.entity_id
_entity_poly.type
_entity_poly.pdbx_seq_one_letter_code
_entity_poly.pdbx_strand_id
1 'polypeptide(L)'
;MRAAASRATAKLHQGSAPRANRSSARKTALGVKQVTTDHSFVQQLVESGAITEDEARVHPQRNLITRVVGVHPEVECDYGCYKFEPGDLALSCTDGLSNYLERDTLLLFISNYQGEELADELIRYANSKGGSDNVTVAVIENR
;
A
#
# COMPACT_ATOMS: atom_id res chain seq x y z
N MET A 1 -18.64 -9.71 13.29
CA MET A 1 -18.24 -9.20 11.97
C MET A 1 -17.18 -8.11 12.22
N ARG A 2 -15.89 -8.41 12.04
CA ARG A 2 -14.83 -7.41 12.18
C ARG A 2 -14.80 -6.60 10.89
N ALA A 3 -15.05 -5.30 10.98
CA ALA A 3 -14.84 -4.39 9.86
C ALA A 3 -13.34 -4.36 9.55
N ALA A 4 -12.96 -4.88 8.40
CA ALA A 4 -11.58 -4.77 7.91
C ALA A 4 -11.31 -3.28 7.63
N ALA A 5 -10.43 -2.69 8.41
CA ALA A 5 -9.85 -1.41 8.06
C ALA A 5 -8.96 -1.64 6.83
N SER A 6 -9.35 -1.05 5.69
CA SER A 6 -8.52 -1.06 4.48
C SER A 6 -7.25 -0.26 4.77
N ARG A 7 -6.12 -0.95 4.91
CA ARG A 7 -4.80 -0.33 4.98
C ARG A 7 -4.26 -0.20 3.57
N ALA A 8 -3.74 0.97 3.28
CA ALA A 8 -2.88 1.33 2.16
C ALA A 8 -3.46 1.22 0.74
N THR A 9 -3.77 2.36 0.16
CA THR A 9 -3.76 2.51 -1.29
C THR A 9 -2.43 3.14 -1.69
N ALA A 10 -1.58 2.40 -2.37
CA ALA A 10 -0.34 2.92 -2.92
C ALA A 10 -0.58 3.39 -4.36
N LYS A 11 -0.18 4.62 -4.68
CA LYS A 11 -0.13 5.11 -6.06
C LYS A 11 1.31 5.02 -6.57
N LEU A 12 1.48 4.37 -7.71
CA LEU A 12 2.73 4.37 -8.45
C LEU A 12 2.65 5.35 -9.62
N HIS A 13 3.69 6.14 -9.77
CA HIS A 13 3.87 6.99 -10.93
C HIS A 13 5.05 6.46 -11.76
N GLN A 14 4.75 6.02 -12.98
CA GLN A 14 5.78 5.80 -13.99
C GLN A 14 6.05 7.16 -14.66
N GLY A 15 7.13 7.81 -14.27
CA GLY A 15 7.54 9.04 -14.93
C GLY A 15 7.77 8.81 -16.43
N SER A 16 7.02 9.48 -17.29
CA SER A 16 7.25 9.52 -18.71
C SER A 16 8.61 10.19 -18.98
N ALA A 17 9.63 9.39 -19.29
CA ALA A 17 10.87 9.93 -19.82
C ALA A 17 10.70 10.31 -21.31
N PRO A 18 11.24 11.45 -21.78
CA PRO A 18 11.20 11.79 -23.17
C PRO A 18 11.94 10.74 -24.02
N ARG A 19 11.40 10.47 -25.19
CA ARG A 19 11.99 9.56 -26.19
C ARG A 19 13.42 9.98 -26.52
N ALA A 20 14.42 9.21 -26.08
CA ALA A 20 15.77 9.27 -26.60
C ALA A 20 16.42 7.89 -26.56
N ASN A 21 16.76 7.44 -27.75
CA ASN A 21 17.73 6.44 -28.20
C ASN A 21 18.04 5.19 -27.36
N ARG A 22 17.87 4.04 -28.04
CA ARG A 22 18.19 2.68 -27.57
C ARG A 22 19.71 2.55 -27.36
N SER A 23 20.16 2.61 -26.16
CA SER A 23 21.26 1.82 -25.56
C SER A 23 21.59 2.41 -24.17
N SER A 24 21.63 1.56 -23.19
CA SER A 24 21.95 1.76 -21.78
C SER A 24 20.74 1.80 -20.84
N ALA A 25 20.82 0.93 -19.83
CA ALA A 25 19.86 0.63 -18.79
C ALA A 25 19.21 1.89 -18.20
N ARG A 26 17.94 2.14 -18.51
CA ARG A 26 17.13 3.11 -17.78
C ARG A 26 16.50 2.41 -16.59
N LYS A 27 17.06 2.64 -15.43
CA LYS A 27 16.28 2.61 -14.19
C LYS A 27 15.28 3.77 -14.26
N THR A 28 14.09 3.51 -14.75
CA THR A 28 12.95 4.43 -14.58
C THR A 28 12.75 4.54 -13.08
N ALA A 29 12.66 5.76 -12.55
CA ALA A 29 12.41 6.00 -11.14
C ALA A 29 10.95 5.63 -10.84
N LEU A 30 10.68 4.33 -10.70
CA LEU A 30 9.42 3.83 -10.16
C LEU A 30 9.32 4.31 -8.70
N GLY A 31 8.36 5.18 -8.43
CA GLY A 31 8.10 5.67 -7.09
C GLY A 31 6.83 5.04 -6.53
N VAL A 32 6.90 4.40 -5.38
CA VAL A 32 5.73 4.01 -4.60
C VAL A 32 5.39 5.12 -3.62
N LYS A 33 4.14 5.56 -3.61
CA LYS A 33 3.63 6.50 -2.62
C LYS A 33 2.39 5.94 -1.96
N GLN A 34 2.37 5.84 -0.64
CA GLN A 34 1.15 5.61 0.11
C GLN A 34 0.27 6.87 0.02
N VAL A 35 -0.98 6.72 -0.39
CA VAL A 35 -1.93 7.84 -0.59
C VAL A 35 -3.02 7.89 0.47
N THR A 36 -3.17 6.83 1.28
CA THR A 36 -4.08 6.77 2.41
C THR A 36 -3.32 6.89 3.72
N THR A 37 -3.94 7.50 4.72
CA THR A 37 -3.42 7.51 6.10
C THR A 37 -4.07 6.37 6.88
N ASP A 38 -3.26 5.59 7.58
CA ASP A 38 -3.77 4.52 8.43
C ASP A 38 -4.34 5.10 9.72
N HIS A 39 -5.61 4.80 10.01
CA HIS A 39 -6.24 5.21 11.27
C HIS A 39 -5.88 4.24 12.40
N SER A 40 -4.64 4.31 12.87
CA SER A 40 -4.12 3.48 13.95
C SER A 40 -3.46 4.34 15.04
N PHE A 41 -3.39 3.77 16.25
CA PHE A 41 -2.73 4.43 17.37
C PHE A 41 -1.26 4.74 17.06
N VAL A 42 -0.55 3.81 16.44
CA VAL A 42 0.86 4.02 16.09
C VAL A 42 1.06 5.10 15.04
N GLN A 43 0.11 5.27 14.12
CA GLN A 43 0.16 6.35 13.14
C GLN A 43 0.05 7.72 13.81
N GLN A 44 -0.81 7.86 14.82
CA GLN A 44 -0.90 9.09 15.61
C GLN A 44 0.39 9.40 16.37
N LEU A 45 1.09 8.36 16.87
CA LEU A 45 2.40 8.54 17.50
C LEU A 45 3.46 8.98 16.50
N VAL A 46 3.44 8.46 15.28
CA VAL A 46 4.36 8.91 14.21
C VAL A 46 4.08 10.36 13.83
N GLU A 47 2.82 10.73 13.61
CA GLU A 47 2.41 12.09 13.25
C GLU A 47 2.74 13.13 14.34
N SER A 48 2.66 12.72 15.61
CA SER A 48 3.09 13.57 16.73
C SER A 48 4.61 13.62 16.91
N GLY A 49 5.37 12.82 16.15
CA GLY A 49 6.83 12.71 16.29
C GLY A 49 7.29 11.94 17.53
N ALA A 50 6.39 11.22 18.21
CA ALA A 50 6.72 10.45 19.40
C ALA A 50 7.50 9.17 19.07
N ILE A 51 7.26 8.58 17.90
CA ILE A 51 7.99 7.42 17.38
C ILE A 51 8.26 7.59 15.88
N THR A 52 9.23 6.86 15.36
CA THR A 52 9.52 6.76 13.92
C THR A 52 8.61 5.75 13.23
N GLU A 53 8.55 5.77 11.88
CA GLU A 53 7.82 4.76 11.10
C GLU A 53 8.34 3.34 11.35
N ASP A 54 9.65 3.17 11.53
CA ASP A 54 10.26 1.87 11.81
C ASP A 54 9.88 1.34 13.20
N GLU A 55 9.84 2.20 14.20
CA GLU A 55 9.38 1.85 15.54
C GLU A 55 7.89 1.50 15.55
N ALA A 56 7.06 2.19 14.74
CA ALA A 56 5.64 1.91 14.62
C ALA A 56 5.37 0.48 14.08
N ARG A 57 6.21 -0.03 13.18
CA ARG A 57 6.07 -1.37 12.59
C ARG A 57 6.21 -2.50 13.62
N VAL A 58 7.05 -2.30 14.62
CA VAL A 58 7.32 -3.30 15.68
C VAL A 58 6.61 -2.98 16.99
N HIS A 59 5.83 -1.90 17.04
CA HIS A 59 5.17 -1.46 18.26
C HIS A 59 4.14 -2.49 18.75
N PRO A 60 4.05 -2.75 20.06
CA PRO A 60 3.09 -3.71 20.63
C PRO A 60 1.63 -3.42 20.28
N GLN A 61 1.29 -2.14 20.14
CA GLN A 61 -0.07 -1.68 19.84
C GLN A 61 -0.29 -1.34 18.35
N ARG A 62 0.55 -1.84 17.44
CA ARG A 62 0.44 -1.55 16.00
C ARG A 62 -0.90 -1.95 15.37
N ASN A 63 -1.61 -2.90 15.99
CA ASN A 63 -2.92 -3.38 15.51
C ASN A 63 -4.11 -2.62 16.14
N LEU A 64 -3.84 -1.60 16.97
CA LEU A 64 -4.90 -0.80 17.58
C LEU A 64 -5.42 0.22 16.55
N ILE A 65 -6.65 0.00 16.09
CA ILE A 65 -7.35 0.84 15.12
C ILE A 65 -8.11 1.94 15.89
N THR A 66 -7.98 3.19 15.46
CA THR A 66 -8.61 4.35 16.09
C THR A 66 -9.91 4.78 15.43
N ARG A 67 -10.21 4.28 14.22
CA ARG A 67 -11.43 4.63 13.49
C ARG A 67 -12.11 3.38 12.96
N VAL A 68 -13.31 3.08 13.47
CA VAL A 68 -14.05 1.83 13.19
C VAL A 68 -15.51 2.12 12.94
N VAL A 69 -16.08 1.57 11.87
CA VAL A 69 -17.50 1.65 11.55
C VAL A 69 -18.32 0.84 12.57
N GLY A 70 -19.37 1.45 13.11
CA GLY A 70 -20.32 0.78 14.01
C GLY A 70 -19.96 0.85 15.50
N VAL A 71 -18.85 1.48 15.88
CA VAL A 71 -18.50 1.75 17.29
C VAL A 71 -19.13 3.07 17.77
N HIS A 72 -19.17 4.06 16.89
CA HIS A 72 -19.82 5.35 17.15
C HIS A 72 -20.94 5.59 16.14
N PRO A 73 -21.94 6.46 16.46
CA PRO A 73 -23.02 6.79 15.55
C PRO A 73 -22.54 7.38 14.22
N GLU A 74 -21.43 8.10 14.26
CA GLU A 74 -20.79 8.72 13.11
C GLU A 74 -19.33 8.28 12.99
N VAL A 75 -18.84 8.17 11.76
CA VAL A 75 -17.45 7.93 11.45
C VAL A 75 -16.98 8.94 10.42
N GLU A 76 -15.87 9.58 10.70
CA GLU A 76 -15.22 10.46 9.74
C GLU A 76 -14.59 9.66 8.61
N CYS A 77 -14.81 10.12 7.37
CA CYS A 77 -14.19 9.54 6.18
C CYS A 77 -13.18 10.51 5.58
N ASP A 78 -12.01 10.01 5.22
CA ASP A 78 -11.04 10.78 4.46
C ASP A 78 -11.35 10.68 2.97
N TYR A 79 -11.23 11.79 2.28
CA TYR A 79 -11.43 11.89 0.84
C TYR A 79 -10.15 12.40 0.18
N GLY A 80 -9.78 11.81 -0.94
CA GLY A 80 -8.65 12.25 -1.73
C GLY A 80 -8.91 12.08 -3.22
N CYS A 81 -8.45 13.05 -4.00
CA CYS A 81 -8.41 12.96 -5.46
C CYS A 81 -6.97 12.99 -5.91
N TYR A 82 -6.59 12.02 -6.72
CA TYR A 82 -5.24 11.89 -7.23
C TYR A 82 -5.27 11.83 -8.75
N LYS A 83 -4.33 12.53 -9.37
CA LYS A 83 -4.12 12.41 -10.80
C LYS A 83 -3.61 11.00 -11.09
N PHE A 84 -4.25 10.32 -12.02
CA PHE A 84 -3.95 8.95 -12.41
C PHE A 84 -3.59 8.94 -13.90
N GLU A 85 -2.29 8.95 -14.19
CA GLU A 85 -1.74 9.08 -15.54
C GLU A 85 -1.63 7.71 -16.22
N PRO A 86 -1.59 7.67 -17.57
CA PRO A 86 -1.24 6.44 -18.28
C PRO A 86 0.08 5.86 -17.80
N GLY A 87 0.05 4.57 -17.45
CA GLY A 87 1.18 3.87 -16.84
C GLY A 87 1.19 3.88 -15.31
N ASP A 88 0.28 4.62 -14.66
CA ASP A 88 0.12 4.54 -13.21
C ASP A 88 -0.59 3.25 -12.79
N LEU A 89 -0.24 2.76 -11.61
CA LEU A 89 -0.88 1.65 -10.93
C LEU A 89 -1.34 2.10 -9.54
N ALA A 90 -2.57 1.78 -9.18
CA ALA A 90 -3.08 1.90 -7.83
C ALA A 90 -3.28 0.50 -7.22
N LEU A 91 -2.75 0.29 -6.02
CA LEU A 91 -2.89 -0.93 -5.25
C LEU A 91 -3.68 -0.62 -3.97
N SER A 92 -4.71 -1.41 -3.71
CA SER A 92 -5.41 -1.42 -2.42
C SER A 92 -5.35 -2.83 -1.84
N CYS A 93 -5.03 -2.94 -0.56
CA CYS A 93 -4.94 -4.24 0.10
C CYS A 93 -5.36 -4.17 1.57
N THR A 94 -5.65 -5.36 2.14
CA THR A 94 -5.85 -5.52 3.58
C THR A 94 -4.51 -5.64 4.32
N ASP A 95 -4.57 -5.55 5.65
CA ASP A 95 -3.39 -5.66 6.53
C ASP A 95 -2.72 -7.05 6.47
N GLY A 96 -3.45 -8.09 6.10
CA GLY A 96 -2.89 -9.40 5.82
C GLY A 96 -1.78 -9.39 4.74
N LEU A 97 -1.77 -8.39 3.83
CA LEU A 97 -0.66 -8.16 2.92
C LEU A 97 0.27 -7.04 3.43
N SER A 98 -0.27 -5.87 3.80
CA SER A 98 0.57 -4.69 4.08
C SER A 98 1.49 -4.87 5.29
N ASN A 99 1.17 -5.76 6.23
CA ASN A 99 2.03 -6.10 7.36
C ASN A 99 3.38 -6.74 6.93
N TYR A 100 3.42 -7.35 5.74
CA TYR A 100 4.61 -8.02 5.21
C TYR A 100 5.23 -7.29 4.02
N LEU A 101 4.51 -6.34 3.42
CA LEU A 101 4.88 -5.71 2.17
C LEU A 101 5.68 -4.43 2.41
N GLU A 102 7.00 -4.54 2.29
CA GLU A 102 7.88 -3.40 2.26
C GLU A 102 7.88 -2.72 0.89
N ARG A 103 8.21 -1.44 0.88
CA ARG A 103 8.23 -0.61 -0.34
C ARG A 103 9.09 -1.20 -1.45
N ASP A 104 10.30 -1.64 -1.11
CA ASP A 104 11.24 -2.20 -2.09
C ASP A 104 10.76 -3.55 -2.62
N THR A 105 10.13 -4.35 -1.76
CA THR A 105 9.51 -5.61 -2.15
C THR A 105 8.36 -5.36 -3.12
N LEU A 106 7.49 -4.38 -2.84
CA LEU A 106 6.40 -4.01 -3.75
C LEU A 106 6.94 -3.53 -5.11
N LEU A 107 8.02 -2.75 -5.13
CA LEU A 107 8.67 -2.31 -6.38
C LEU A 107 9.16 -3.50 -7.21
N LEU A 108 9.70 -4.54 -6.57
CA LEU A 108 10.12 -5.76 -7.26
C LEU A 108 8.93 -6.49 -7.90
N PHE A 109 7.82 -6.63 -7.18
CA PHE A 109 6.61 -7.27 -7.71
C PHE A 109 6.07 -6.51 -8.93
N ILE A 110 5.92 -5.20 -8.84
CA ILE A 110 5.39 -4.37 -9.93
C ILE A 110 6.33 -4.35 -11.14
N SER A 111 7.63 -4.48 -10.93
CA SER A 111 8.59 -4.54 -12.03
C SER A 111 8.53 -5.86 -12.81
N ASN A 112 8.00 -6.93 -12.21
CA ASN A 112 7.99 -8.27 -12.80
C ASN A 112 6.60 -8.77 -13.19
N TYR A 113 5.53 -8.26 -12.58
CA TYR A 113 4.16 -8.76 -12.75
C TYR A 113 3.20 -7.62 -13.06
N GLN A 114 2.09 -7.92 -13.74
CA GLN A 114 1.06 -6.95 -14.11
C GLN A 114 -0.35 -7.54 -13.95
N GLY A 115 -1.34 -6.69 -13.75
CA GLY A 115 -2.75 -7.06 -13.70
C GLY A 115 -3.06 -8.13 -12.67
N GLU A 116 -3.74 -9.19 -13.12
CA GLU A 116 -4.16 -10.31 -12.28
C GLU A 116 -2.96 -11.09 -11.71
N GLU A 117 -1.92 -11.30 -12.51
CA GLU A 117 -0.71 -12.00 -12.06
C GLU A 117 -0.02 -11.28 -10.90
N LEU A 118 0.01 -9.94 -10.92
CA LEU A 118 0.54 -9.14 -9.80
C LEU A 118 -0.28 -9.38 -8.53
N ALA A 119 -1.61 -9.38 -8.61
CA ALA A 119 -2.47 -9.62 -7.46
C ALA A 119 -2.25 -11.03 -6.88
N ASP A 120 -2.19 -12.04 -7.73
CA ASP A 120 -1.95 -13.43 -7.32
C ASP A 120 -0.60 -13.62 -6.64
N GLU A 121 0.46 -13.03 -7.20
CA GLU A 121 1.80 -13.13 -6.63
C GLU A 121 1.91 -12.42 -5.29
N LEU A 122 1.24 -11.27 -5.11
CA LEU A 122 1.18 -10.59 -3.83
C LEU A 122 0.45 -11.42 -2.77
N ILE A 123 -0.65 -12.10 -3.14
CA ILE A 123 -1.36 -13.02 -2.24
C ILE A 123 -0.47 -14.22 -1.88
N ARG A 124 0.21 -14.83 -2.85
CA ARG A 124 1.16 -15.93 -2.59
C ARG A 124 2.28 -15.49 -1.67
N TYR A 125 2.81 -14.28 -1.87
CA TYR A 125 3.82 -13.72 -1.00
C TYR A 125 3.34 -13.58 0.45
N ALA A 126 2.16 -13.00 0.69
CA ALA A 126 1.60 -12.87 2.03
C ALA A 126 1.43 -14.24 2.70
N ASN A 127 0.90 -15.23 1.97
CA ASN A 127 0.74 -16.60 2.46
C ASN A 127 2.08 -17.26 2.80
N SER A 128 3.13 -17.01 2.01
CA SER A 128 4.48 -17.53 2.26
C SER A 128 5.13 -16.94 3.51
N LYS A 129 4.67 -15.76 3.97
CA LYS A 129 5.14 -15.10 5.20
C LYS A 129 4.40 -15.55 6.46
N GLY A 130 3.49 -16.49 6.32
CA GLY A 130 2.78 -17.09 7.45
C GLY A 130 1.27 -17.12 7.31
N GLY A 131 0.68 -16.31 6.41
CA GLY A 131 -0.76 -16.32 6.13
C GLY A 131 -1.62 -16.16 7.40
N SER A 132 -1.20 -15.28 8.31
CA SER A 132 -1.81 -15.16 9.64
C SER A 132 -3.18 -14.46 9.63
N ASP A 133 -3.55 -13.84 8.50
CA ASP A 133 -4.82 -13.11 8.35
C ASP A 133 -5.36 -13.24 6.92
N ASN A 134 -6.60 -12.80 6.73
CA ASN A 134 -7.23 -12.74 5.41
C ASN A 134 -6.52 -11.72 4.53
N VAL A 135 -6.25 -12.10 3.29
CA VAL A 135 -5.59 -11.24 2.30
C VAL A 135 -6.56 -10.91 1.18
N THR A 136 -6.74 -9.62 0.94
CA THR A 136 -7.45 -9.11 -0.24
C THR A 136 -6.59 -8.08 -0.92
N VAL A 137 -6.51 -8.16 -2.24
CA VAL A 137 -5.73 -7.23 -3.08
C VAL A 137 -6.59 -6.76 -4.24
N ALA A 138 -6.57 -5.47 -4.52
CA ALA A 138 -7.14 -4.89 -5.72
C ALA A 138 -6.08 -4.07 -6.44
N VAL A 139 -5.91 -4.31 -7.74
CA VAL A 139 -4.97 -3.63 -8.62
C VAL A 139 -5.74 -2.90 -9.71
N ILE A 140 -5.47 -1.62 -9.89
CA ILE A 140 -6.02 -0.79 -10.95
C ILE A 140 -4.84 -0.24 -11.76
N GLU A 141 -4.84 -0.50 -13.05
CA GLU A 141 -3.82 0.00 -13.98
C GLU A 141 -4.46 0.98 -14.98
N ASN A 142 -3.80 2.12 -15.20
CA ASN A 142 -4.14 3.02 -16.30
C ASN A 142 -3.22 2.70 -17.49
N ARG A 143 -3.77 1.98 -18.47
CA ARG A 143 -3.06 1.52 -19.68
C ARG A 143 -3.19 2.51 -20.83
#